data_0889828225c20a753a3b04c451531d68
#
_entry.id   0889828225c20a753a3b04c451531d68
#
_cell.length_a   1.000
_cell.length_b   1.000
_cell.length_c   1.000
_cell.angle_alpha   90.00
_cell.angle_beta   90.00
_cell.angle_gamma   90.00
#
_symmetry.space_group_name_H-M   'P 1'
#
loop_
_entity.id
_entity.type
_entity.pdbx_description
1 polymer ?
#
loop_
_entity_poly.entity_id
_entity_poly.type
_entity_poly.pdbx_seq_one_letter_code
_entity_poly.pdbx_strand_id
1 'polypeptide(L)'
;MGAVPLSAQHAVGRLPGLKEPVLVSGPDATVWLIWLEQRPQERGRTTALIRRFGDSEADPLELTPAPSNLRSRVHDYGGGVLATAVEQDRLVLAWIDSGCVWRQDWRLPKTNTDHPTPLAAAERLSREGDWALADGVLDLPRQRWIGIREVEGRDELVSLALSGADQTPLLLHQPADFAGYGCLSPDGQRFAWVEWQQPAMPWDSSSLWCAGFSDTGGLLQ
;
A
#
# COMPACT_ATOMS: atom_id res chain seq x y z
N MET A 1 -15.83 10.19 -42.40
CA MET A 1 -14.76 9.40 -41.81
C MET A 1 -15.38 8.11 -41.32
N GLY A 2 -15.08 6.98 -41.96
CA GLY A 2 -15.58 5.67 -41.50
C GLY A 2 -14.92 5.26 -40.20
N ALA A 3 -15.72 4.82 -39.21
CA ALA A 3 -15.18 4.27 -37.98
C ALA A 3 -14.31 3.02 -38.29
N VAL A 4 -13.06 3.04 -37.89
CA VAL A 4 -12.21 1.87 -38.00
C VAL A 4 -12.73 0.84 -36.95
N PRO A 5 -13.13 -0.39 -37.39
CA PRO A 5 -13.64 -1.35 -36.44
C PRO A 5 -12.53 -1.76 -35.46
N LEU A 6 -12.88 -1.79 -34.17
CA LEU A 6 -11.99 -2.30 -33.12
C LEU A 6 -11.65 -3.76 -33.45
N SER A 7 -10.36 -4.07 -33.62
CA SER A 7 -9.94 -5.46 -33.75
C SER A 7 -10.12 -6.21 -32.43
N ALA A 8 -10.36 -7.52 -32.45
CA ALA A 8 -10.42 -8.35 -31.24
C ALA A 8 -9.13 -8.21 -30.40
N GLN A 9 -7.99 -8.05 -31.05
CA GLN A 9 -6.68 -7.85 -30.44
C GLN A 9 -6.59 -6.48 -29.72
N HIS A 10 -7.32 -5.48 -30.19
CA HIS A 10 -7.43 -4.17 -29.55
C HIS A 10 -8.47 -4.19 -28.41
N ALA A 11 -9.56 -4.94 -28.56
CA ALA A 11 -10.64 -5.07 -27.58
C ALA A 11 -10.25 -5.91 -26.35
N VAL A 12 -9.44 -6.96 -26.53
CA VAL A 12 -8.82 -7.75 -25.44
C VAL A 12 -7.56 -7.09 -24.89
N GLY A 13 -7.32 -5.91 -25.29
CA GLY A 13 -6.23 -4.98 -25.10
C GLY A 13 -5.18 -5.29 -24.07
N ARG A 14 -3.98 -5.04 -24.47
CA ARG A 14 -2.80 -4.97 -23.60
C ARG A 14 -2.74 -3.65 -22.82
N LEU A 15 -3.90 -3.13 -22.42
CA LEU A 15 -3.94 -1.91 -21.60
C LEU A 15 -3.52 -2.26 -20.19
N PRO A 16 -2.62 -1.48 -19.57
CA PRO A 16 -2.26 -1.68 -18.18
C PRO A 16 -3.48 -1.43 -17.28
N GLY A 17 -3.63 -2.28 -16.25
CA GLY A 17 -4.58 -2.00 -15.17
C GLY A 17 -4.01 -0.95 -14.24
N LEU A 18 -4.76 0.12 -13.96
CA LEU A 18 -4.35 1.16 -13.01
C LEU A 18 -5.13 1.00 -11.71
N LYS A 19 -4.41 1.04 -10.56
CA LYS A 19 -5.00 0.82 -9.23
C LYS A 19 -4.34 1.71 -8.18
N GLU A 20 -5.00 1.87 -7.05
CA GLU A 20 -4.49 2.51 -5.81
C GLU A 20 -3.80 3.86 -6.06
N PRO A 21 -4.46 4.85 -6.70
CA PRO A 21 -3.85 6.15 -6.88
C PRO A 21 -3.77 6.88 -5.54
N VAL A 22 -2.59 7.43 -5.24
CA VAL A 22 -2.32 8.21 -4.02
C VAL A 22 -1.64 9.51 -4.40
N LEU A 23 -2.08 10.62 -3.81
CA LEU A 23 -1.39 11.90 -3.88
C LEU A 23 -0.58 12.10 -2.60
N VAL A 24 0.68 12.44 -2.75
CA VAL A 24 1.57 12.77 -1.64
C VAL A 24 2.14 14.17 -1.81
N SER A 25 2.23 14.90 -0.70
CA SER A 25 2.85 16.23 -0.69
C SER A 25 4.37 16.09 -0.53
N GLY A 26 5.11 16.61 -1.46
CA GLY A 26 6.56 16.71 -1.39
C GLY A 26 7.04 18.08 -0.88
N PRO A 27 8.35 18.35 -0.92
CA PRO A 27 8.92 19.62 -0.55
C PRO A 27 8.41 20.76 -1.47
N ASP A 28 8.44 21.99 -0.96
CA ASP A 28 8.08 23.22 -1.70
C ASP A 28 6.69 23.17 -2.36
N ALA A 29 5.70 22.61 -1.65
CA ALA A 29 4.32 22.42 -2.10
C ALA A 29 4.19 21.60 -3.39
N THR A 30 5.17 20.79 -3.73
CA THR A 30 5.06 19.85 -4.84
C THR A 30 4.10 18.74 -4.49
N VAL A 31 3.34 18.27 -5.48
CA VAL A 31 2.43 17.11 -5.32
C VAL A 31 2.89 16.02 -6.27
N TRP A 32 2.91 14.80 -5.76
CA TRP A 32 3.28 13.62 -6.51
C TRP A 32 2.12 12.64 -6.57
N LEU A 33 1.88 12.07 -7.74
CA LEU A 33 0.94 10.99 -7.94
C LEU A 33 1.70 9.67 -7.95
N ILE A 34 1.29 8.76 -7.06
CA ILE A 34 1.77 7.37 -7.02
C ILE A 34 0.59 6.48 -7.39
N TRP A 35 0.83 5.44 -8.18
CA TRP A 35 -0.20 4.46 -8.53
C TRP A 35 0.41 3.10 -8.81
N LEU A 36 -0.42 2.08 -8.82
CA LEU A 36 -0.05 0.75 -9.27
C LEU A 36 -0.42 0.57 -10.74
N GLU A 37 0.48 -0.03 -11.48
CA GLU A 37 0.29 -0.43 -12.86
C GLU A 37 0.46 -1.94 -13.01
N GLN A 38 -0.60 -2.62 -13.41
CA GLN A 38 -0.53 -4.03 -13.79
C GLN A 38 -0.21 -4.14 -15.28
N ARG A 39 0.90 -4.77 -15.62
CA ARG A 39 1.49 -4.85 -16.96
C ARG A 39 1.21 -6.18 -17.64
N PRO A 40 0.25 -6.28 -18.57
CA PRO A 40 -0.06 -7.53 -19.26
C PRO A 40 1.14 -8.11 -20.05
N GLN A 41 1.99 -7.25 -20.62
CA GLN A 41 3.20 -7.63 -21.35
C GLN A 41 4.28 -8.26 -20.46
N GLU A 42 4.20 -8.04 -19.14
CA GLU A 42 5.08 -8.62 -18.15
C GLU A 42 4.37 -9.74 -17.35
N ARG A 43 3.47 -10.48 -17.98
CA ARG A 43 2.67 -11.57 -17.39
C ARG A 43 1.80 -11.11 -16.23
N GLY A 44 1.31 -9.87 -16.27
CA GLY A 44 0.46 -9.30 -15.24
C GLY A 44 1.21 -8.83 -13.98
N ARG A 45 2.52 -8.61 -14.06
CA ARG A 45 3.30 -8.01 -12.98
C ARG A 45 2.72 -6.65 -12.60
N THR A 46 2.58 -6.42 -11.30
CA THR A 46 2.13 -5.14 -10.76
C THR A 46 3.33 -4.40 -10.16
N THR A 47 3.47 -3.12 -10.49
CA THR A 47 4.54 -2.25 -10.01
C THR A 47 3.99 -0.89 -9.57
N ALA A 48 4.68 -0.23 -8.65
CA ALA A 48 4.38 1.14 -8.24
C ALA A 48 5.14 2.14 -9.11
N LEU A 49 4.42 3.13 -9.59
CA LEU A 49 4.94 4.24 -10.38
C LEU A 49 4.73 5.56 -9.64
N ILE A 50 5.60 6.53 -9.89
CA ILE A 50 5.48 7.89 -9.39
C ILE A 50 5.71 8.90 -10.50
N ARG A 51 4.92 9.97 -10.48
CA ARG A 51 5.10 11.13 -11.35
C ARG A 51 4.68 12.40 -10.64
N ARG A 52 5.25 13.53 -11.00
CA ARG A 52 4.79 14.81 -10.51
C ARG A 52 3.36 15.07 -10.98
N PHE A 53 2.48 15.44 -10.07
CA PHE A 53 1.09 15.72 -10.39
C PHE A 53 1.00 16.97 -11.27
N GLY A 54 0.23 16.88 -12.36
CA GLY A 54 0.10 17.96 -13.33
C GLY A 54 1.16 17.98 -14.44
N ASP A 55 2.22 17.18 -14.35
CA ASP A 55 3.21 17.02 -15.40
C ASP A 55 2.86 15.78 -16.26
N SER A 56 2.07 15.99 -17.31
CA SER A 56 1.64 14.92 -18.21
C SER A 56 2.72 14.50 -19.22
N GLU A 57 3.73 15.30 -19.43
CA GLU A 57 4.79 15.04 -20.41
C GLU A 57 5.96 14.23 -19.84
N ALA A 58 6.14 14.25 -18.52
CA ALA A 58 7.19 13.47 -17.88
C ALA A 58 6.84 11.98 -17.84
N ASP A 59 7.78 11.14 -18.22
CA ASP A 59 7.67 9.69 -18.03
C ASP A 59 7.63 9.35 -16.54
N PRO A 60 6.73 8.44 -16.11
CA PRO A 60 6.70 8.01 -14.72
C PRO A 60 7.94 7.19 -14.36
N LEU A 61 8.45 7.42 -13.15
CA LEU A 61 9.51 6.61 -12.56
C LEU A 61 8.92 5.35 -11.91
N GLU A 62 9.53 4.20 -12.16
CA GLU A 62 9.18 2.95 -11.52
C GLU A 62 9.84 2.85 -10.14
N LEU A 63 9.03 2.79 -9.07
CA LEU A 63 9.50 2.70 -7.68
C LEU A 63 9.84 1.27 -7.27
N THR A 64 9.18 0.28 -7.86
CA THR A 64 9.35 -1.14 -7.54
C THR A 64 9.68 -1.95 -8.78
N PRO A 65 10.91 -1.79 -9.33
CA PRO A 65 11.31 -2.47 -10.56
C PRO A 65 11.34 -4.00 -10.38
N ALA A 66 11.35 -4.71 -11.50
CA ALA A 66 11.50 -6.16 -11.47
C ALA A 66 12.77 -6.57 -10.68
N PRO A 67 12.71 -7.67 -9.92
CA PRO A 67 11.70 -8.73 -9.96
C PRO A 67 10.44 -8.49 -9.10
N SER A 68 10.30 -7.34 -8.43
CA SER A 68 9.14 -7.07 -7.57
C SER A 68 7.82 -7.19 -8.33
N ASN A 69 6.84 -7.83 -7.68
CA ASN A 69 5.49 -8.00 -8.19
C ASN A 69 4.49 -7.81 -7.04
N LEU A 70 3.92 -6.62 -6.96
CA LEU A 70 3.07 -6.20 -5.86
C LEU A 70 1.74 -6.95 -5.89
N ARG A 71 1.53 -7.81 -4.89
CA ARG A 71 0.36 -8.67 -4.81
C ARG A 71 0.05 -9.10 -3.39
N SER A 72 -1.21 -9.07 -3.02
CA SER A 72 -1.77 -9.72 -1.83
C SER A 72 -2.63 -10.93 -2.22
N ARG A 73 -2.83 -11.84 -1.28
CA ARG A 73 -3.70 -13.01 -1.42
C ARG A 73 -4.71 -13.12 -0.26
N VAL A 74 -4.93 -12.05 0.47
CA VAL A 74 -5.93 -12.01 1.53
C VAL A 74 -7.27 -12.49 0.98
N HIS A 75 -7.88 -13.51 1.60
CA HIS A 75 -9.13 -14.16 1.18
C HIS A 75 -9.17 -14.57 -0.30
N ASP A 76 -8.02 -14.86 -0.92
CA ASP A 76 -7.86 -15.14 -2.35
C ASP A 76 -8.24 -13.98 -3.30
N TYR A 77 -8.82 -12.91 -2.80
CA TYR A 77 -9.18 -11.71 -3.58
C TYR A 77 -8.05 -10.68 -3.65
N GLY A 78 -7.20 -10.67 -2.62
CA GLY A 78 -6.21 -9.63 -2.41
C GLY A 78 -6.78 -8.46 -1.59
N GLY A 79 -5.99 -7.43 -1.45
CA GLY A 79 -6.30 -6.17 -0.75
C GLY A 79 -5.31 -5.11 -1.20
N GLY A 80 -5.30 -3.94 -0.58
CA GLY A 80 -4.33 -2.88 -0.83
C GLY A 80 -2.90 -3.38 -0.61
N VAL A 81 -2.03 -3.14 -1.58
CA VAL A 81 -0.65 -3.64 -1.51
C VAL A 81 0.39 -2.54 -1.34
N LEU A 82 -0.04 -1.29 -1.34
CA LEU A 82 0.84 -0.14 -1.28
C LEU A 82 0.50 0.75 -0.07
N ALA A 83 1.52 1.11 0.70
CA ALA A 83 1.44 2.10 1.76
C ALA A 83 2.51 3.18 1.52
N THR A 84 2.11 4.45 1.65
CA THR A 84 3.00 5.58 1.44
C THR A 84 2.85 6.61 2.55
N ALA A 85 3.97 7.22 2.94
CA ALA A 85 3.96 8.39 3.81
C ALA A 85 5.15 9.29 3.47
N VAL A 86 4.98 10.59 3.68
CA VAL A 86 6.05 11.56 3.45
C VAL A 86 6.37 12.28 4.75
N GLU A 87 7.66 12.37 5.04
CA GLU A 87 8.21 13.19 6.12
C GLU A 87 9.26 14.13 5.54
N GLN A 88 8.96 15.42 5.45
CA GLN A 88 9.79 16.42 4.78
C GLN A 88 10.00 16.09 3.29
N ASP A 89 11.21 15.69 2.89
CA ASP A 89 11.56 15.28 1.52
C ASP A 89 11.72 13.76 1.38
N ARG A 90 11.46 13.00 2.44
CA ARG A 90 11.55 11.54 2.47
C ARG A 90 10.19 10.91 2.23
N LEU A 91 10.04 10.22 1.10
CA LEU A 91 8.94 9.32 0.83
C LEU A 91 9.30 7.94 1.38
N VAL A 92 8.53 7.45 2.33
CA VAL A 92 8.58 6.06 2.80
C VAL A 92 7.56 5.27 1.99
N LEU A 93 8.01 4.22 1.33
CA LEU A 93 7.19 3.30 0.55
C LEU A 93 7.25 1.93 1.21
N ALA A 94 6.11 1.33 1.50
CA ALA A 94 6.01 -0.07 1.87
C ALA A 94 5.03 -0.78 0.95
N TRP A 95 5.35 -2.02 0.57
CA TRP A 95 4.51 -2.80 -0.33
C TRP A 95 4.50 -4.28 0.05
N ILE A 96 3.53 -4.99 -0.49
CA ILE A 96 3.40 -6.44 -0.32
C ILE A 96 3.82 -7.13 -1.60
N ASP A 97 4.79 -8.01 -1.47
CA ASP A 97 5.29 -8.88 -2.53
C ASP A 97 5.64 -10.25 -1.95
N SER A 98 5.22 -11.30 -2.65
CA SER A 98 5.49 -12.70 -2.26
C SER A 98 5.09 -13.02 -0.82
N GLY A 99 3.97 -12.42 -0.33
CA GLY A 99 3.45 -12.62 1.02
C GLY A 99 4.20 -11.89 2.13
N CYS A 100 5.17 -11.05 1.78
CA CYS A 100 5.98 -10.27 2.72
C CYS A 100 5.76 -8.77 2.54
N VAL A 101 5.95 -8.02 3.64
CA VAL A 101 6.06 -6.56 3.58
C VAL A 101 7.51 -6.19 3.29
N TRP A 102 7.66 -5.35 2.29
CA TRP A 102 8.92 -4.74 1.86
C TRP A 102 8.86 -3.24 2.09
N ARG A 103 10.01 -2.60 2.23
CA ARG A 103 10.15 -1.15 2.38
C ARG A 103 11.29 -0.62 1.55
N GLN A 104 11.12 0.61 1.04
CA GLN A 104 12.21 1.43 0.49
C GLN A 104 11.90 2.91 0.72
N ASP A 105 12.91 3.67 1.10
CA ASP A 105 12.81 5.11 1.26
C ASP A 105 13.39 5.81 0.04
N TRP A 106 12.72 6.89 -0.36
CA TRP A 106 13.08 7.70 -1.52
C TRP A 106 13.20 9.16 -1.11
N ARG A 107 14.10 9.88 -1.74
CA ARG A 107 14.16 11.33 -1.64
C ARG A 107 13.35 11.96 -2.74
N LEU A 108 12.37 12.78 -2.38
CA LEU A 108 11.62 13.61 -3.32
C LEU A 108 12.42 14.88 -3.64
N PRO A 109 12.62 15.22 -4.92
CA PRO A 109 13.40 16.38 -5.30
C PRO A 109 12.63 17.69 -5.03
N LYS A 110 13.39 18.76 -4.79
CA LYS A 110 12.88 20.14 -4.63
C LYS A 110 12.68 20.84 -5.96
N THR A 111 13.39 20.41 -7.00
CA THR A 111 13.35 21.03 -8.32
C THR A 111 12.41 20.31 -9.28
N ASN A 112 11.98 21.01 -10.32
CA ASN A 112 11.06 20.46 -11.32
C ASN A 112 11.74 19.53 -12.32
N THR A 113 13.05 19.52 -12.38
CA THR A 113 13.86 18.81 -13.38
C THR A 113 14.39 17.46 -12.85
N ASP A 114 14.33 17.26 -11.54
CA ASP A 114 14.91 16.08 -10.92
C ASP A 114 13.86 14.98 -10.66
N HIS A 115 14.30 13.75 -10.60
CA HIS A 115 13.49 12.60 -10.27
C HIS A 115 13.70 12.15 -8.81
N PRO A 116 12.70 11.48 -8.19
CA PRO A 116 12.90 10.81 -6.92
C PRO A 116 14.09 9.85 -6.97
N THR A 117 14.89 9.82 -5.91
CA THR A 117 16.08 8.95 -5.82
C THR A 117 15.98 8.02 -4.61
N PRO A 118 16.31 6.72 -4.73
CA PRO A 118 16.30 5.82 -3.60
C PRO A 118 17.38 6.20 -2.59
N LEU A 119 17.04 6.17 -1.30
CA LEU A 119 17.98 6.45 -0.21
C LEU A 119 18.77 5.21 0.20
N ALA A 120 18.19 4.03 -0.02
CA ALA A 120 18.80 2.75 0.22
C ALA A 120 18.17 1.67 -0.69
N ALA A 121 18.73 0.47 -0.69
CA ALA A 121 18.08 -0.68 -1.30
C ALA A 121 16.79 -1.04 -0.57
N ALA A 122 15.86 -1.69 -1.28
CA ALA A 122 14.66 -2.25 -0.66
C ALA A 122 15.03 -3.32 0.38
N GLU A 123 14.35 -3.31 1.51
CA GLU A 123 14.50 -4.29 2.58
C GLU A 123 13.20 -5.03 2.86
N ARG A 124 13.31 -6.30 3.20
CA ARG A 124 12.17 -7.12 3.60
C ARG A 124 11.95 -6.94 5.11
N LEU A 125 10.79 -6.43 5.49
CA LEU A 125 10.44 -6.23 6.91
C LEU A 125 9.90 -7.49 7.56
N SER A 126 8.99 -8.21 6.90
CA SER A 126 8.40 -9.41 7.46
C SER A 126 9.08 -10.68 6.97
N ARG A 127 9.11 -11.72 7.82
CA ARG A 127 9.43 -13.07 7.39
C ARG A 127 8.29 -13.67 6.55
N GLU A 128 8.56 -14.75 5.87
CA GLU A 128 7.52 -15.59 5.27
C GLU A 128 6.75 -16.36 6.35
N GLY A 129 5.48 -16.68 6.08
CA GLY A 129 4.63 -17.45 6.97
C GLY A 129 3.35 -17.90 6.28
N ASP A 130 2.58 -18.75 6.96
CA ASP A 130 1.29 -19.25 6.49
C ASP A 130 0.20 -18.20 6.74
N TRP A 131 0.37 -17.02 6.15
CA TRP A 131 -0.55 -15.89 6.22
C TRP A 131 -0.55 -15.10 4.92
N ALA A 132 -1.57 -14.28 4.75
CA ALA A 132 -1.59 -13.22 3.74
C ALA A 132 -1.61 -11.84 4.42
N LEU A 133 -1.08 -10.82 3.75
CA LEU A 133 -0.98 -9.45 4.25
C LEU A 133 -1.64 -8.49 3.26
N ALA A 134 -2.31 -7.43 3.77
CA ALA A 134 -2.96 -6.40 2.97
C ALA A 134 -3.16 -5.08 3.73
N ASP A 135 -3.63 -4.07 3.02
CA ASP A 135 -4.21 -2.82 3.53
C ASP A 135 -3.30 -2.08 4.52
N GLY A 136 -2.05 -1.90 4.11
CA GLY A 136 -1.04 -1.25 4.93
C GLY A 136 -1.20 0.25 5.09
N VAL A 137 -0.89 0.74 6.29
CA VAL A 137 -0.75 2.16 6.64
C VAL A 137 0.58 2.38 7.35
N LEU A 138 1.26 3.48 7.05
CA LEU A 138 2.53 3.85 7.68
C LEU A 138 2.30 4.78 8.87
N ASP A 139 2.54 4.29 10.07
CA ASP A 139 2.55 5.05 11.33
C ASP A 139 3.99 5.55 11.58
N LEU A 140 4.37 6.65 10.92
CA LEU A 140 5.73 7.20 11.03
C LEU A 140 6.07 7.66 12.45
N PRO A 141 5.17 8.29 13.23
CA PRO A 141 5.45 8.63 14.63
C PRO A 141 5.91 7.44 15.47
N ARG A 142 5.36 6.24 15.21
CA ARG A 142 5.72 5.01 15.93
C ARG A 142 6.64 4.10 15.13
N GLN A 143 7.12 4.58 13.97
CA GLN A 143 8.06 3.87 13.09
C GLN A 143 7.60 2.43 12.77
N ARG A 144 6.35 2.29 12.31
CA ARG A 144 5.77 0.98 11.99
C ARG A 144 4.81 1.03 10.80
N TRP A 145 4.62 -0.12 10.20
CA TRP A 145 3.53 -0.44 9.30
C TRP A 145 2.40 -1.09 10.11
N ILE A 146 1.15 -0.72 9.85
CA ILE A 146 -0.05 -1.35 10.41
C ILE A 146 -0.86 -1.85 9.23
N GLY A 147 -1.38 -3.08 9.30
CA GLY A 147 -2.20 -3.64 8.23
C GLY A 147 -2.92 -4.91 8.65
N ILE A 148 -3.53 -5.56 7.69
CA ILE A 148 -4.27 -6.79 7.89
C ILE A 148 -3.35 -7.98 7.65
N ARG A 149 -3.44 -8.97 8.55
CA ARG A 149 -2.92 -10.31 8.38
C ARG A 149 -4.09 -11.29 8.39
N GLU A 150 -4.26 -12.05 7.33
CA GLU A 150 -5.19 -13.17 7.30
C GLU A 150 -4.47 -14.45 7.70
N VAL A 151 -5.03 -15.16 8.65
CA VAL A 151 -4.60 -16.49 9.10
C VAL A 151 -5.80 -17.40 9.18
N GLU A 152 -5.78 -18.53 8.47
CA GLU A 152 -6.86 -19.51 8.47
C GLU A 152 -8.26 -18.91 8.18
N GLY A 153 -8.31 -17.94 7.26
CA GLY A 153 -9.55 -17.29 6.83
C GLY A 153 -10.08 -16.22 7.79
N ARG A 154 -9.32 -15.81 8.80
CA ARG A 154 -9.65 -14.72 9.74
C ARG A 154 -8.66 -13.61 9.68
N ASP A 155 -9.16 -12.39 9.78
CA ASP A 155 -8.32 -11.21 9.80
C ASP A 155 -7.78 -10.91 11.20
N GLU A 156 -6.63 -10.31 11.22
CA GLU A 156 -5.98 -9.72 12.37
C GLU A 156 -5.44 -8.35 11.99
N LEU A 157 -5.65 -7.35 12.82
CA LEU A 157 -4.95 -6.07 12.69
C LEU A 157 -3.58 -6.22 13.35
N VAL A 158 -2.53 -6.02 12.57
CA VAL A 158 -1.15 -6.29 13.02
C VAL A 158 -0.23 -5.12 12.74
N SER A 159 0.94 -5.11 13.36
CA SER A 159 2.01 -4.15 13.06
C SER A 159 3.36 -4.81 12.86
N LEU A 160 4.21 -4.12 12.07
CA LEU A 160 5.63 -4.43 11.85
C LEU A 160 6.44 -3.15 12.07
N ALA A 161 7.55 -3.22 12.77
CA ALA A 161 8.46 -2.09 12.84
C ALA A 161 9.02 -1.76 11.44
N LEU A 162 9.26 -0.49 11.16
CA LEU A 162 9.88 -0.04 9.90
C LEU A 162 11.39 -0.29 9.84
N SER A 163 11.95 -0.92 10.83
CA SER A 163 13.38 -1.30 10.88
C SER A 163 13.54 -2.73 11.36
N GLY A 164 14.52 -3.41 10.84
CA GLY A 164 14.77 -4.81 11.14
C GLY A 164 14.07 -5.77 10.16
N ALA A 165 14.83 -6.76 9.71
CA ALA A 165 14.37 -7.75 8.76
C ALA A 165 13.67 -8.94 9.45
N ASP A 166 12.92 -9.71 8.65
CA ASP A 166 12.36 -11.02 9.02
C ASP A 166 11.50 -11.03 10.29
N GLN A 167 10.75 -9.95 10.51
CA GLN A 167 9.88 -9.81 11.67
C GLN A 167 8.62 -10.67 11.54
N THR A 168 8.12 -11.15 12.68
CA THR A 168 6.75 -11.68 12.79
C THR A 168 5.81 -10.51 13.06
N PRO A 169 4.71 -10.35 12.30
CA PRO A 169 3.73 -9.32 12.58
C PRO A 169 3.16 -9.43 14.00
N LEU A 170 3.14 -8.31 14.72
CA LEU A 170 2.63 -8.22 16.10
C LEU A 170 1.13 -7.91 16.06
N LEU A 171 0.33 -8.72 16.76
CA LEU A 171 -1.11 -8.52 16.89
C LEU A 171 -1.41 -7.22 17.64
N LEU A 172 -2.27 -6.39 17.06
CA LEU A 172 -2.80 -5.18 17.67
C LEU A 172 -4.27 -5.36 18.09
N HIS A 173 -5.07 -6.01 17.26
CA HIS A 173 -6.49 -6.24 17.51
C HIS A 173 -6.98 -7.45 16.70
N GLN A 174 -7.93 -8.18 17.28
CA GLN A 174 -8.57 -9.34 16.68
C GLN A 174 -10.03 -8.99 16.37
N PRO A 175 -10.38 -8.71 15.10
CA PRO A 175 -11.78 -8.54 14.71
C PRO A 175 -12.54 -9.87 14.80
N ALA A 176 -13.88 -9.80 14.72
CA ALA A 176 -14.73 -11.00 14.76
C ALA A 176 -14.47 -11.91 13.54
N ASP A 177 -14.49 -11.35 12.32
CA ASP A 177 -14.19 -12.06 11.08
C ASP A 177 -13.24 -11.25 10.22
N PHE A 178 -13.65 -10.05 9.75
CA PHE A 178 -12.95 -9.26 8.74
C PHE A 178 -12.69 -7.83 9.19
N ALA A 179 -11.57 -7.28 8.76
CA ALA A 179 -11.24 -5.87 8.93
C ALA A 179 -10.56 -5.29 7.68
N GLY A 180 -10.61 -3.97 7.54
CA GLY A 180 -9.94 -3.25 6.45
C GLY A 180 -10.05 -1.75 6.56
N TYR A 181 -9.58 -1.05 5.53
CA TYR A 181 -9.69 0.40 5.39
C TYR A 181 -9.05 1.18 6.55
N GLY A 182 -7.92 0.70 7.07
CA GLY A 182 -7.17 1.36 8.13
C GLY A 182 -6.78 2.79 7.76
N CYS A 183 -6.93 3.71 8.73
CA CYS A 183 -6.57 5.12 8.54
C CYS A 183 -6.06 5.74 9.85
N LEU A 184 -4.96 6.48 9.77
CA LEU A 184 -4.47 7.30 10.89
C LEU A 184 -5.12 8.69 10.88
N SER A 185 -5.39 9.24 12.08
CA SER A 185 -5.71 10.65 12.18
C SER A 185 -4.51 11.52 11.75
N PRO A 186 -4.73 12.77 11.30
CA PRO A 186 -3.64 13.65 10.84
C PRO A 186 -2.57 13.92 11.91
N ASP A 187 -2.93 13.88 13.19
CA ASP A 187 -2.01 14.02 14.31
C ASP A 187 -1.34 12.69 14.73
N GLY A 188 -1.70 11.57 14.06
CA GLY A 188 -1.19 10.25 14.36
C GLY A 188 -1.60 9.67 15.72
N GLN A 189 -2.57 10.28 16.44
CA GLN A 189 -2.96 9.86 17.79
C GLN A 189 -4.06 8.81 17.80
N ARG A 190 -4.78 8.65 16.70
CA ARG A 190 -5.88 7.70 16.56
C ARG A 190 -5.72 6.87 15.30
N PHE A 191 -6.25 5.67 15.39
CA PHE A 191 -6.39 4.75 14.25
C PHE A 191 -7.85 4.36 14.11
N ALA A 192 -8.37 4.46 12.89
CA ALA A 192 -9.72 4.03 12.55
C ALA A 192 -9.66 2.90 11.54
N TRP A 193 -10.60 1.97 11.62
CA TRP A 193 -10.75 0.86 10.68
C TRP A 193 -12.21 0.42 10.60
N VAL A 194 -12.54 -0.38 9.61
CA VAL A 194 -13.88 -0.94 9.41
C VAL A 194 -13.83 -2.44 9.68
N GLU A 195 -14.84 -2.95 10.38
CA GLU A 195 -15.05 -4.39 10.58
C GLU A 195 -16.40 -4.82 10.04
N TRP A 196 -16.46 -6.02 9.54
CA TRP A 196 -17.73 -6.69 9.17
C TRP A 196 -17.65 -8.17 9.51
N GLN A 197 -18.81 -8.81 9.61
CA GLN A 197 -18.94 -10.17 10.05
C GLN A 197 -19.92 -10.95 9.17
N GLN A 198 -19.60 -12.22 8.88
CA GLN A 198 -20.51 -13.10 8.15
C GLN A 198 -21.87 -13.22 8.86
N PRO A 199 -22.98 -13.34 8.10
CA PRO A 199 -23.05 -13.45 6.63
C PRO A 199 -23.06 -12.12 5.88
N ALA A 200 -22.92 -10.98 6.56
CA ALA A 200 -22.92 -9.66 5.93
C ALA A 200 -21.61 -9.39 5.17
N MET A 201 -21.75 -8.72 4.04
CA MET A 201 -20.64 -8.10 3.33
C MET A 201 -20.47 -6.67 3.82
N PRO A 202 -19.31 -6.02 3.62
CA PRO A 202 -19.07 -4.65 4.15
C PRO A 202 -20.07 -3.60 3.66
N TRP A 203 -20.70 -3.81 2.52
CA TRP A 203 -21.76 -2.94 2.01
C TRP A 203 -23.16 -3.24 2.57
N ASP A 204 -23.36 -4.39 3.21
CA ASP A 204 -24.64 -4.76 3.87
C ASP A 204 -24.67 -4.27 5.30
N SER A 205 -23.62 -4.55 6.06
CA SER A 205 -23.46 -4.15 7.46
C SER A 205 -22.00 -4.14 7.84
N SER A 206 -21.54 -3.01 8.36
CA SER A 206 -20.18 -2.85 8.88
C SER A 206 -20.17 -1.89 10.06
N SER A 207 -19.11 -1.97 10.87
CA SER A 207 -18.86 -1.10 12.01
C SER A 207 -17.59 -0.31 11.80
N LEU A 208 -17.65 1.00 12.02
CA LEU A 208 -16.46 1.84 12.06
C LEU A 208 -15.92 1.86 13.49
N TRP A 209 -14.68 1.46 13.62
CA TRP A 209 -13.92 1.49 14.87
C TRP A 209 -12.94 2.66 14.87
N CYS A 210 -12.68 3.19 16.06
CA CYS A 210 -11.67 4.22 16.25
C CYS A 210 -11.07 4.08 17.65
N ALA A 211 -9.74 3.95 17.72
CA ALA A 211 -9.01 3.80 18.97
C ALA A 211 -7.84 4.79 19.06
N GLY A 212 -7.51 5.20 20.27
CA GLY A 212 -6.23 5.85 20.56
C GLY A 212 -5.11 4.83 20.69
N PHE A 213 -3.89 5.30 20.85
CA PHE A 213 -2.74 4.44 21.13
C PHE A 213 -2.32 4.59 22.59
N SER A 214 -1.95 3.47 23.21
CA SER A 214 -1.29 3.46 24.53
C SER A 214 0.16 3.95 24.40
N ASP A 215 0.81 4.22 25.53
CA ASP A 215 2.24 4.57 25.57
C ASP A 215 3.15 3.49 24.96
N THR A 216 2.71 2.25 24.97
CA THR A 216 3.42 1.12 24.35
C THR A 216 3.05 0.91 22.88
N GLY A 217 2.16 1.74 22.31
CA GLY A 217 1.72 1.69 20.94
C GLY A 217 0.60 0.69 20.63
N GLY A 218 0.06 -0.01 21.63
CA GLY A 218 -1.15 -0.84 21.47
C GLY A 218 -2.40 0.03 21.27
N LEU A 219 -3.45 -0.55 20.67
CA LEU A 219 -4.74 0.13 20.54
C LEU A 219 -5.47 0.14 21.90
N LEU A 220 -5.98 1.29 22.29
CA LEU A 220 -6.83 1.47 23.47
C LEU A 220 -8.26 1.16 23.08
N GLN A 221 -8.83 0.12 23.65
CA GLN A 221 -10.24 -0.26 23.49
C GLN A 221 -11.14 0.54 24.42
#